data_75c56eb4af5957b2b62375b4d0902ff4
#
_entry.id   75c56eb4af5957b2b62375b4d0902ff4
#
_cell.length_a   1.000
_cell.length_b   1.000
_cell.length_c   1.000
_cell.angle_alpha   90.00
_cell.angle_beta   90.00
_cell.angle_gamma   90.00
#
_symmetry.space_group_name_H-M   'P 1'
#
loop_
_entity.id
_entity.type
_entity.pdbx_description
1 polymer ?
#
loop_
_entity_poly.entity_id
_entity_poly.type
_entity_poly.pdbx_seq_one_letter_code
_entity_poly.pdbx_strand_id
1 'polypeptide(L)'
;MSCSCFGASTVRQKRSDRQAHQPKQVEEGKHFTELLPGRRYEFVSISITFGAFAFWFFILHNNGALHAKTKNFSYNELRAATNNFHRSNKIGRGGFGTVYKGILRNGTEVAVKTLSAESKQGVREFLTEIDTISNVKHPNLVELLGCCVHGPNQILVYEYLENNSIDRALLGSKRSIKLDWKQRSVVCMGTARGLAYLHEELVPHIVHRDIKASNILLDKDFQPKIGDFGLAKLFPDDITHISTRIAGTTGYLAPEYVLGGQLTMKADVYSFGVLTLEVVSGKSSANINYGGGQKLLVEWAWELYEEGKLLDLVDPELEEFPEDEVLRYMKVALFCIQANASRRPAMSQVIQMLSKNVRLNEKELTSPGFFEDSGGASGKPSKHKSSETSTSHQMSSVPITITQVVAR
;
A
#
# COMPACT_ATOMS: atom_id res chain seq x y z
N MET A 1 62.51 -17.56 11.86
CA MET A 1 63.06 -16.93 13.05
C MET A 1 61.86 -16.58 13.90
N SER A 2 61.50 -17.40 14.88
CA SER A 2 61.84 -17.44 16.29
C SER A 2 61.30 -16.16 16.98
N CYS A 3 60.56 -16.21 18.03
CA CYS A 3 60.30 -16.98 19.24
C CYS A 3 59.26 -16.19 20.04
N SER A 4 58.22 -16.80 20.59
CA SER A 4 58.10 -17.28 22.00
C SER A 4 58.22 -16.16 23.08
N CYS A 5 57.25 -16.00 23.97
CA CYS A 5 57.12 -16.66 25.29
C CYS A 5 56.00 -16.02 26.09
N PHE A 6 55.09 -16.77 26.61
CA PHE A 6 54.79 -17.26 27.98
C PHE A 6 54.56 -16.16 29.06
N GLY A 7 53.46 -16.30 29.79
CA GLY A 7 53.21 -15.75 31.09
C GLY A 7 51.88 -16.16 31.69
N ALA A 8 51.82 -17.29 32.38
CA ALA A 8 50.70 -17.73 33.20
C ALA A 8 50.84 -17.25 34.65
N SER A 9 49.73 -16.99 35.34
CA SER A 9 49.62 -17.03 36.82
C SER A 9 48.13 -17.07 37.22
N THR A 10 47.65 -18.20 37.56
CA THR A 10 47.30 -18.79 38.85
C THR A 10 46.29 -18.05 39.74
N VAL A 11 45.09 -18.62 39.77
CA VAL A 11 44.30 -19.11 40.91
C VAL A 11 44.16 -18.22 42.17
N ARG A 12 42.92 -17.92 42.53
CA ARG A 12 42.38 -18.15 43.87
C ARG A 12 40.86 -18.34 43.90
N GLN A 13 40.45 -19.56 44.30
CA GLN A 13 39.11 -19.95 44.77
C GLN A 13 38.76 -19.22 46.07
N LYS A 14 37.50 -18.77 46.21
CA LYS A 14 36.82 -18.74 47.51
C LYS A 14 35.38 -19.20 47.30
N ARG A 15 35.04 -20.27 48.02
CA ARG A 15 33.68 -20.81 48.30
C ARG A 15 33.00 -19.91 49.32
N SER A 16 31.69 -19.74 49.18
CA SER A 16 30.62 -19.85 50.18
C SER A 16 29.40 -19.12 49.56
N ASP A 17 28.22 -19.53 49.61
CA ASP A 17 27.21 -20.17 50.35
C ASP A 17 25.94 -20.23 49.52
N ARG A 18 25.27 -21.34 49.65
CA ARG A 18 23.95 -21.61 49.07
C ARG A 18 22.90 -20.75 49.77
N GLN A 19 22.08 -20.01 48.99
CA GLN A 19 20.72 -19.71 49.38
C GLN A 19 19.81 -19.98 48.18
N ALA A 20 18.86 -20.87 48.41
CA ALA A 20 17.79 -21.24 47.50
C ALA A 20 16.84 -20.06 47.33
N HIS A 21 16.65 -19.62 46.09
CA HIS A 21 15.54 -18.72 45.74
C HIS A 21 14.53 -19.48 44.87
N GLN A 22 13.31 -19.50 45.38
CA GLN A 22 12.10 -19.99 44.74
C GLN A 22 11.84 -19.23 43.41
N PRO A 23 11.23 -19.89 42.41
CA PRO A 23 10.89 -19.21 41.15
C PRO A 23 9.73 -18.22 41.38
N LYS A 24 9.94 -16.96 40.99
CA LYS A 24 8.91 -15.94 40.92
C LYS A 24 7.91 -16.32 39.81
N GLN A 25 6.64 -16.30 40.15
CA GLN A 25 5.50 -16.40 39.27
C GLN A 25 5.63 -15.36 38.15
N VAL A 26 5.43 -15.83 36.92
CA VAL A 26 5.32 -15.00 35.72
C VAL A 26 3.93 -14.37 35.74
N GLU A 27 3.86 -13.05 35.76
CA GLU A 27 2.63 -12.28 35.64
C GLU A 27 1.90 -12.60 34.35
N GLU A 28 0.60 -12.84 34.47
CA GLU A 28 -0.35 -13.11 33.39
C GLU A 28 -0.37 -11.96 32.36
N GLY A 29 -0.16 -12.33 31.12
CA GLY A 29 -0.23 -11.41 29.98
C GLY A 29 -1.65 -10.84 29.78
N LYS A 30 -1.74 -9.55 29.59
CA LYS A 30 -2.96 -8.84 29.27
C LYS A 30 -3.58 -9.35 27.98
N HIS A 31 -4.83 -9.79 28.04
CA HIS A 31 -5.67 -10.12 26.89
C HIS A 31 -5.88 -8.88 26.00
N PHE A 32 -5.49 -8.98 24.74
CA PHE A 32 -5.94 -8.08 23.70
C PHE A 32 -7.08 -8.76 22.94
N THR A 33 -8.29 -8.30 23.17
CA THR A 33 -9.48 -8.65 22.38
C THR A 33 -9.67 -7.60 21.29
N GLU A 34 -9.35 -7.92 20.06
CA GLU A 34 -9.81 -7.15 18.89
C GLU A 34 -11.08 -7.82 18.38
N LEU A 35 -12.22 -7.13 18.55
CA LEU A 35 -13.54 -7.59 18.12
C LEU A 35 -13.72 -7.28 16.62
N LEU A 36 -13.86 -8.31 15.82
CA LEU A 36 -14.51 -8.21 14.52
C LEU A 36 -16.02 -8.41 14.71
N PRO A 37 -16.89 -7.62 14.06
CA PRO A 37 -18.34 -7.74 14.24
C PRO A 37 -18.82 -9.14 13.80
N GLY A 38 -19.41 -9.88 14.77
CA GLY A 38 -20.11 -11.12 14.52
C GLY A 38 -19.43 -12.43 14.95
N ARG A 39 -18.17 -12.44 15.39
CA ARG A 39 -17.54 -13.67 15.96
C ARG A 39 -16.53 -13.33 17.04
N ARG A 40 -16.69 -13.93 18.23
CA ARG A 40 -15.67 -13.96 19.27
C ARG A 40 -14.58 -14.96 18.88
N TYR A 41 -13.36 -14.48 18.74
CA TYR A 41 -12.17 -15.35 18.66
C TYR A 41 -11.42 -15.23 19.98
N GLU A 42 -11.32 -16.33 20.73
CA GLU A 42 -10.43 -16.41 21.88
C GLU A 42 -9.00 -16.68 21.35
N PHE A 43 -8.13 -15.69 21.47
CA PHE A 43 -6.71 -15.87 21.19
C PHE A 43 -6.03 -16.52 22.39
N VAL A 44 -5.73 -17.80 22.28
CA VAL A 44 -4.79 -18.48 23.18
C VAL A 44 -3.37 -18.16 22.72
N SER A 45 -2.58 -17.56 23.59
CA SER A 45 -1.15 -17.31 23.37
C SER A 45 -0.39 -18.62 23.21
N ILE A 46 -0.12 -19.04 21.96
CA ILE A 46 0.65 -20.22 21.64
C ILE A 46 2.03 -19.80 21.16
N SER A 47 3.05 -20.45 21.67
CA SER A 47 4.47 -20.26 21.39
C SER A 47 4.78 -20.21 19.87
N ILE A 48 5.58 -19.22 19.45
CA ILE A 48 5.66 -18.65 18.08
C ILE A 48 6.16 -19.62 16.98
N THR A 49 6.63 -20.81 17.28
CA THR A 49 7.19 -21.76 16.29
C THR A 49 6.25 -22.88 15.86
N PHE A 50 5.26 -23.24 16.68
CA PHE A 50 4.26 -24.27 16.34
C PHE A 50 2.86 -23.66 16.10
N GLY A 51 2.59 -22.47 16.64
CA GLY A 51 1.28 -21.84 16.66
C GLY A 51 0.80 -21.28 15.30
N ALA A 52 1.69 -20.79 14.45
CA ALA A 52 1.29 -20.26 13.14
C ALA A 52 0.73 -21.36 12.22
N PHE A 53 1.29 -22.56 12.29
CA PHE A 53 0.83 -23.71 11.49
C PHE A 53 -0.48 -24.29 12.04
N ALA A 54 -0.62 -24.39 13.36
CA ALA A 54 -1.86 -24.86 14.01
C ALA A 54 -3.00 -23.84 13.87
N PHE A 55 -2.71 -22.55 13.96
CA PHE A 55 -3.67 -21.46 13.76
C PHE A 55 -4.13 -21.41 12.30
N TRP A 56 -3.22 -21.59 11.35
CA TRP A 56 -3.53 -21.64 9.93
C TRP A 56 -4.34 -22.89 9.56
N PHE A 57 -4.00 -24.05 10.12
CA PHE A 57 -4.75 -25.31 9.96
C PHE A 57 -6.15 -25.19 10.60
N PHE A 58 -6.28 -24.47 11.71
CA PHE A 58 -7.55 -24.18 12.37
C PHE A 58 -8.43 -23.25 11.52
N ILE A 59 -7.86 -22.20 10.92
CA ILE A 59 -8.60 -21.30 10.00
C ILE A 59 -9.05 -22.06 8.75
N LEU A 60 -8.21 -22.88 8.15
CA LEU A 60 -8.56 -23.69 6.98
C LEU A 60 -9.65 -24.73 7.27
N HIS A 61 -9.67 -25.32 8.47
CA HIS A 61 -10.63 -26.38 8.80
C HIS A 61 -11.93 -25.85 9.41
N ASN A 62 -11.91 -24.73 10.13
CA ASN A 62 -13.11 -24.21 10.79
C ASN A 62 -13.89 -23.15 10.00
N ASN A 63 -13.32 -22.55 8.96
CA ASN A 63 -13.97 -21.56 8.10
C ASN A 63 -14.32 -22.14 6.70
N GLY A 64 -14.86 -23.33 6.66
CA GLY A 64 -15.23 -24.03 5.42
C GLY A 64 -16.11 -23.27 4.41
N ALA A 65 -16.60 -22.07 4.73
CA ALA A 65 -17.37 -21.21 3.84
C ALA A 65 -16.54 -20.08 3.19
N LEU A 66 -15.42 -19.62 3.82
CA LEU A 66 -14.64 -18.50 3.29
C LEU A 66 -13.57 -18.92 2.27
N HIS A 67 -13.08 -20.16 2.33
CA HIS A 67 -12.00 -20.65 1.47
C HIS A 67 -12.45 -21.55 0.29
N ALA A 68 -13.74 -21.70 0.07
CA ALA A 68 -14.29 -22.65 -0.93
C ALA A 68 -13.93 -22.31 -2.39
N LYS A 69 -13.38 -21.12 -2.68
CA LYS A 69 -13.06 -20.68 -4.05
C LYS A 69 -11.59 -20.45 -4.34
N THR A 70 -10.73 -20.33 -3.33
CA THR A 70 -9.29 -20.07 -3.54
C THR A 70 -8.57 -21.38 -3.78
N LYS A 71 -7.92 -21.55 -4.94
CA LYS A 71 -7.17 -22.76 -5.29
C LYS A 71 -5.96 -22.92 -4.39
N ASN A 72 -5.75 -24.10 -3.83
CA ASN A 72 -4.54 -24.45 -3.11
C ASN A 72 -3.52 -25.07 -4.08
N PHE A 73 -2.40 -24.39 -4.31
CA PHE A 73 -1.30 -24.85 -5.16
C PHE A 73 -0.28 -25.64 -4.34
N SER A 74 0.28 -26.71 -4.93
CA SER A 74 1.41 -27.38 -4.30
C SER A 74 2.71 -26.59 -4.52
N TYR A 75 3.62 -26.65 -3.54
CA TYR A 75 4.94 -26.02 -3.66
C TYR A 75 5.71 -26.50 -4.89
N ASN A 76 5.65 -27.81 -5.17
CA ASN A 76 6.33 -28.41 -6.32
C ASN A 76 5.76 -27.93 -7.67
N GLU A 77 4.43 -27.69 -7.74
CA GLU A 77 3.79 -27.09 -8.92
C GLU A 77 4.33 -25.67 -9.18
N LEU A 78 4.35 -24.81 -8.15
CA LEU A 78 4.84 -23.45 -8.27
C LEU A 78 6.35 -23.39 -8.51
N ARG A 79 7.11 -24.28 -7.90
CA ARG A 79 8.55 -24.41 -8.14
C ARG A 79 8.83 -24.80 -9.60
N ALA A 80 8.08 -25.74 -10.15
CA ALA A 80 8.18 -26.10 -11.55
C ALA A 80 7.76 -24.97 -12.50
N ALA A 81 6.61 -24.31 -12.22
CA ALA A 81 6.07 -23.20 -13.00
C ALA A 81 7.05 -22.03 -13.10
N THR A 82 7.83 -21.76 -12.05
CA THR A 82 8.77 -20.62 -11.96
C THR A 82 10.23 -21.02 -12.29
N ASN A 83 10.47 -22.22 -12.79
CA ASN A 83 11.81 -22.76 -12.97
C ASN A 83 12.67 -22.65 -11.69
N ASN A 84 12.17 -23.21 -10.59
CA ASN A 84 12.79 -23.16 -9.27
C ASN A 84 13.00 -21.74 -8.73
N PHE A 85 12.01 -20.85 -8.94
CA PHE A 85 12.07 -19.43 -8.58
C PHE A 85 13.32 -18.75 -9.15
N HIS A 86 13.67 -19.10 -10.39
CA HIS A 86 14.89 -18.64 -11.02
C HIS A 86 14.86 -17.14 -11.26
N ARG A 87 16.02 -16.49 -11.09
CA ARG A 87 16.15 -15.02 -11.21
C ARG A 87 15.72 -14.44 -12.56
N SER A 88 15.81 -15.24 -13.64
CA SER A 88 15.35 -14.80 -14.97
C SER A 88 13.83 -14.60 -15.03
N ASN A 89 13.08 -15.29 -14.18
CA ASN A 89 11.62 -15.19 -14.11
C ASN A 89 11.16 -14.14 -13.07
N LYS A 90 12.10 -13.47 -12.42
CA LYS A 90 11.77 -12.41 -11.46
C LYS A 90 11.26 -11.19 -12.20
N ILE A 91 10.01 -10.79 -11.90
CA ILE A 91 9.33 -9.64 -12.49
C ILE A 91 9.18 -8.47 -11.52
N GLY A 92 9.27 -8.73 -10.20
CA GLY A 92 9.17 -7.68 -9.18
C GLY A 92 9.84 -8.05 -7.87
N ARG A 93 10.15 -7.02 -7.06
CA ARG A 93 10.57 -7.15 -5.67
C ARG A 93 9.99 -5.99 -4.88
N GLY A 94 9.20 -6.28 -3.86
CA GLY A 94 8.71 -5.33 -2.87
C GLY A 94 9.44 -5.49 -1.54
N GLY A 95 9.07 -4.66 -0.54
CA GLY A 95 9.62 -4.73 0.81
C GLY A 95 9.37 -6.08 1.49
N PHE A 96 8.36 -6.80 1.06
CA PHE A 96 7.84 -7.99 1.76
C PHE A 96 8.00 -9.29 0.96
N GLY A 97 8.47 -9.22 -0.30
CA GLY A 97 8.63 -10.44 -1.09
C GLY A 97 9.15 -10.21 -2.49
N THR A 98 9.22 -11.31 -3.23
CA THR A 98 9.65 -11.33 -4.63
C THR A 98 8.54 -11.93 -5.50
N VAL A 99 8.28 -11.33 -6.67
CA VAL A 99 7.30 -11.81 -7.63
C VAL A 99 8.00 -12.43 -8.83
N TYR A 100 7.54 -13.60 -9.22
CA TYR A 100 8.06 -14.35 -10.35
C TYR A 100 6.95 -14.59 -11.38
N LYS A 101 7.26 -14.48 -12.66
CA LYS A 101 6.43 -15.04 -13.73
C LYS A 101 6.51 -16.56 -13.67
N GLY A 102 5.37 -17.22 -13.74
CA GLY A 102 5.26 -18.67 -13.80
C GLY A 102 4.38 -19.13 -14.96
N ILE A 103 4.61 -20.35 -15.45
CA ILE A 103 3.74 -21.00 -16.44
C ILE A 103 3.28 -22.32 -15.82
N LEU A 104 1.99 -22.43 -15.55
CA LEU A 104 1.39 -23.65 -15.03
C LEU A 104 1.38 -24.76 -16.09
N ARG A 105 1.19 -26.02 -15.69
CA ARG A 105 1.17 -27.17 -16.58
C ARG A 105 0.13 -27.09 -17.71
N ASN A 106 -0.97 -26.37 -17.47
CA ASN A 106 -2.02 -26.11 -18.46
C ASN A 106 -1.70 -24.94 -19.41
N GLY A 107 -0.51 -24.37 -19.32
CA GLY A 107 -0.08 -23.22 -20.14
C GLY A 107 -0.52 -21.86 -19.58
N THR A 108 -1.25 -21.79 -18.47
CA THR A 108 -1.67 -20.50 -17.88
C THR A 108 -0.47 -19.76 -17.32
N GLU A 109 -0.29 -18.51 -17.72
CA GLU A 109 0.69 -17.59 -17.12
C GLU A 109 0.18 -17.04 -15.80
N VAL A 110 1.05 -16.99 -14.81
CA VAL A 110 0.72 -16.55 -13.45
C VAL A 110 1.82 -15.67 -12.86
N ALA A 111 1.45 -14.79 -11.93
CA ALA A 111 2.39 -14.05 -11.09
C ALA A 111 2.46 -14.72 -9.71
N VAL A 112 3.64 -15.19 -9.32
CA VAL A 112 3.88 -15.95 -8.10
C VAL A 112 4.64 -15.07 -7.12
N LYS A 113 3.94 -14.54 -6.10
CA LYS A 113 4.49 -13.66 -5.04
C LYS A 113 4.92 -14.52 -3.85
N THR A 114 6.23 -14.62 -3.61
CA THR A 114 6.78 -15.29 -2.43
C THR A 114 6.97 -14.27 -1.31
N LEU A 115 6.40 -14.53 -0.14
CA LEU A 115 6.48 -13.65 1.02
C LEU A 115 7.53 -14.16 2.01
N SER A 116 8.20 -13.24 2.71
CA SER A 116 9.20 -13.59 3.71
C SER A 116 8.51 -14.09 4.98
N ALA A 117 8.67 -15.37 5.29
CA ALA A 117 8.16 -15.98 6.53
C ALA A 117 8.91 -15.54 7.78
N GLU A 118 10.13 -15.01 7.65
CA GLU A 118 10.92 -14.51 8.77
C GLU A 118 10.42 -13.17 9.29
N SER A 119 9.64 -12.44 8.48
CA SER A 119 9.08 -11.15 8.87
C SER A 119 7.63 -11.31 9.34
N LYS A 120 7.34 -10.85 10.57
CA LYS A 120 5.96 -10.78 11.09
C LYS A 120 5.04 -10.00 10.15
N GLN A 121 5.60 -9.08 9.37
CA GLN A 121 4.88 -8.28 8.38
C GLN A 121 4.48 -9.14 7.16
N GLY A 122 5.37 -9.99 6.63
CA GLY A 122 5.05 -10.86 5.49
C GLY A 122 3.90 -11.83 5.79
N VAL A 123 3.89 -12.42 7.00
CA VAL A 123 2.76 -13.27 7.45
C VAL A 123 1.46 -12.48 7.51
N ARG A 124 1.51 -11.25 8.03
CA ARG A 124 0.34 -10.38 8.14
C ARG A 124 -0.22 -10.01 6.78
N GLU A 125 0.62 -9.66 5.83
CA GLU A 125 0.24 -9.34 4.46
C GLU A 125 -0.38 -10.54 3.75
N PHE A 126 0.24 -11.73 3.88
CA PHE A 126 -0.31 -12.96 3.33
C PHE A 126 -1.75 -13.20 3.80
N LEU A 127 -1.99 -13.10 5.11
CA LEU A 127 -3.33 -13.29 5.66
C LEU A 127 -4.29 -12.18 5.22
N THR A 128 -3.83 -10.93 5.24
CA THR A 128 -4.65 -9.78 4.81
C THR A 128 -5.09 -9.94 3.34
N GLU A 129 -4.20 -10.32 2.44
CA GLU A 129 -4.53 -10.50 1.02
C GLU A 129 -5.56 -11.63 0.83
N ILE A 130 -5.39 -12.76 1.54
CA ILE A 130 -6.38 -13.85 1.47
C ILE A 130 -7.74 -13.40 2.02
N ASP A 131 -7.77 -12.77 3.18
CA ASP A 131 -9.02 -12.35 3.83
C ASP A 131 -9.78 -11.28 3.04
N THR A 132 -9.06 -10.41 2.33
CA THR A 132 -9.68 -9.28 1.62
C THR A 132 -10.09 -9.62 0.20
N ILE A 133 -9.24 -10.31 -0.59
CA ILE A 133 -9.46 -10.45 -2.03
C ILE A 133 -9.73 -11.87 -2.55
N SER A 134 -9.70 -12.90 -1.70
CA SER A 134 -9.90 -14.29 -2.16
C SER A 134 -11.23 -14.55 -2.88
N ASN A 135 -12.25 -13.76 -2.60
CA ASN A 135 -13.59 -13.85 -3.21
C ASN A 135 -13.98 -12.61 -4.02
N VAL A 136 -13.04 -11.68 -4.24
CA VAL A 136 -13.28 -10.42 -4.94
C VAL A 136 -12.91 -10.57 -6.41
N LYS A 137 -13.86 -10.26 -7.31
CA LYS A 137 -13.64 -10.28 -8.76
C LYS A 137 -14.20 -9.00 -9.39
N HIS A 138 -13.32 -8.24 -10.02
CA HIS A 138 -13.71 -7.04 -10.75
C HIS A 138 -12.70 -6.81 -11.90
N PRO A 139 -13.11 -6.30 -13.07
CA PRO A 139 -12.21 -6.10 -14.21
C PRO A 139 -10.98 -5.21 -13.89
N ASN A 140 -11.13 -4.28 -12.95
CA ASN A 140 -10.05 -3.36 -12.55
C ASN A 140 -9.36 -3.75 -11.22
N LEU A 141 -9.47 -5.00 -10.78
CA LEU A 141 -8.75 -5.56 -9.64
C LEU A 141 -7.96 -6.80 -10.08
N VAL A 142 -6.77 -6.97 -9.54
CA VAL A 142 -5.94 -8.17 -9.80
C VAL A 142 -6.60 -9.38 -9.15
N GLU A 143 -6.83 -10.46 -9.90
CA GLU A 143 -7.44 -11.68 -9.41
C GLU A 143 -6.43 -12.54 -8.64
N LEU A 144 -6.75 -12.88 -7.38
CA LEU A 144 -6.03 -13.90 -6.63
C LEU A 144 -6.52 -15.29 -7.05
N LEU A 145 -5.69 -16.03 -7.78
CA LEU A 145 -6.01 -17.37 -8.27
C LEU A 145 -5.87 -18.43 -7.19
N GLY A 146 -4.98 -18.21 -6.20
CA GLY A 146 -4.79 -19.13 -5.11
C GLY A 146 -3.57 -18.83 -4.26
N CYS A 147 -3.27 -19.78 -3.37
CA CYS A 147 -2.13 -19.66 -2.47
C CYS A 147 -1.43 -21.00 -2.27
N CYS A 148 -0.24 -20.96 -1.65
CA CYS A 148 0.49 -22.13 -1.18
C CYS A 148 1.17 -21.81 0.14
N VAL A 149 1.03 -22.72 1.11
CA VAL A 149 1.82 -22.68 2.34
C VAL A 149 2.59 -23.99 2.44
N HIS A 150 3.91 -23.90 2.48
CA HIS A 150 4.79 -25.05 2.58
C HIS A 150 5.98 -24.74 3.48
N GLY A 151 5.96 -25.26 4.72
CA GLY A 151 6.93 -24.88 5.75
C GLY A 151 6.95 -23.35 5.96
N PRO A 152 8.11 -22.71 5.86
CA PRO A 152 8.22 -21.27 6.00
C PRO A 152 7.77 -20.48 4.75
N ASN A 153 7.46 -21.15 3.64
CA ASN A 153 7.13 -20.49 2.40
C ASN A 153 5.64 -20.15 2.35
N GLN A 154 5.32 -18.87 2.23
CA GLN A 154 4.00 -18.32 2.01
C GLN A 154 3.97 -17.71 0.61
N ILE A 155 3.10 -18.22 -0.26
CA ILE A 155 3.10 -17.88 -1.67
C ILE A 155 1.66 -17.54 -2.09
N LEU A 156 1.50 -16.40 -2.73
CA LEU A 156 0.26 -15.99 -3.38
C LEU A 156 0.41 -16.12 -4.90
N VAL A 157 -0.64 -16.55 -5.57
CA VAL A 157 -0.67 -16.77 -7.01
C VAL A 157 -1.76 -15.92 -7.62
N TYR A 158 -1.36 -14.99 -8.50
CA TYR A 158 -2.25 -14.07 -9.20
C TYR A 158 -2.27 -14.31 -10.70
N GLU A 159 -3.26 -13.74 -11.37
CA GLU A 159 -3.19 -13.56 -12.81
C GLU A 159 -1.92 -12.82 -13.20
N TYR A 160 -1.34 -13.15 -14.35
CA TYR A 160 -0.19 -12.44 -14.89
C TYR A 160 -0.63 -11.27 -15.76
N LEU A 161 0.01 -10.12 -15.58
CA LEU A 161 -0.29 -8.89 -16.31
C LEU A 161 0.96 -8.47 -17.08
N GLU A 162 0.81 -8.30 -18.39
CA GLU A 162 1.92 -8.27 -19.35
C GLU A 162 2.64 -6.92 -19.39
N ASN A 163 1.90 -5.81 -19.17
CA ASN A 163 2.40 -4.45 -19.39
C ASN A 163 2.95 -3.77 -18.14
N ASN A 164 3.31 -4.56 -17.10
CA ASN A 164 3.89 -4.05 -15.85
C ASN A 164 2.96 -3.07 -15.10
N SER A 165 3.55 -2.30 -14.21
CA SER A 165 2.89 -1.25 -13.42
C SER A 165 3.11 0.14 -14.02
N ILE A 166 2.24 1.08 -13.64
CA ILE A 166 2.28 2.47 -14.14
C ILE A 166 3.62 3.16 -13.82
N ASP A 167 4.22 2.90 -12.67
CA ASP A 167 5.52 3.49 -12.34
C ASP A 167 6.61 3.09 -13.33
N ARG A 168 6.59 1.84 -13.82
CA ARG A 168 7.55 1.36 -14.83
C ARG A 168 7.19 1.80 -16.24
N ALA A 169 5.90 1.86 -16.55
CA ALA A 169 5.43 2.28 -17.86
C ALA A 169 5.66 3.77 -18.10
N LEU A 170 5.41 4.61 -17.08
CA LEU A 170 5.27 6.05 -17.25
C LEU A 170 6.25 6.90 -16.43
N LEU A 171 6.62 6.50 -15.19
CA LEU A 171 7.34 7.37 -14.25
C LEU A 171 8.85 7.08 -14.18
N GLY A 172 9.32 5.99 -14.73
CA GLY A 172 10.73 5.59 -14.68
C GLY A 172 11.62 6.39 -15.63
N SER A 173 12.92 6.48 -15.30
CA SER A 173 13.93 7.11 -16.19
C SER A 173 14.11 6.36 -17.53
N LYS A 174 13.70 5.12 -17.59
CA LYS A 174 13.61 4.28 -18.80
C LYS A 174 12.16 3.86 -18.97
N ARG A 175 11.35 4.77 -19.48
CA ARG A 175 9.96 4.46 -19.81
C ARG A 175 9.94 3.28 -20.78
N SER A 176 9.28 2.22 -20.41
CA SER A 176 9.22 1.00 -21.24
C SER A 176 8.15 1.11 -22.33
N ILE A 177 7.16 1.98 -22.15
CA ILE A 177 5.99 2.12 -23.01
C ILE A 177 5.62 3.60 -23.07
N LYS A 178 5.29 4.10 -24.27
CA LYS A 178 4.71 5.44 -24.45
C LYS A 178 3.19 5.32 -24.37
N LEU A 179 2.59 5.77 -23.28
CA LEU A 179 1.14 5.83 -23.11
C LEU A 179 0.60 7.15 -23.67
N ASP A 180 -0.30 7.04 -24.66
CA ASP A 180 -1.06 8.19 -25.17
C ASP A 180 -2.13 8.65 -24.16
N TRP A 181 -2.82 9.77 -24.46
CA TRP A 181 -3.85 10.29 -23.57
C TRP A 181 -5.01 9.31 -23.41
N LYS A 182 -5.41 8.64 -24.47
CA LYS A 182 -6.52 7.66 -24.42
C LYS A 182 -6.20 6.53 -23.44
N GLN A 183 -4.99 6.01 -23.45
CA GLN A 183 -4.54 4.98 -22.52
C GLN A 183 -4.46 5.53 -21.08
N ARG A 184 -3.93 6.75 -20.89
CA ARG A 184 -3.86 7.40 -19.57
C ARG A 184 -5.24 7.64 -18.97
N SER A 185 -6.20 8.11 -19.77
CA SER A 185 -7.58 8.32 -19.32
C SER A 185 -8.27 6.99 -18.94
N VAL A 186 -8.02 5.91 -19.70
CA VAL A 186 -8.48 4.56 -19.35
C VAL A 186 -7.89 4.10 -18.01
N VAL A 187 -6.60 4.36 -17.77
CA VAL A 187 -5.94 4.04 -16.49
C VAL A 187 -6.62 4.74 -15.32
N CYS A 188 -6.83 6.06 -15.40
CA CYS A 188 -7.51 6.79 -14.33
C CYS A 188 -8.94 6.31 -14.13
N MET A 189 -9.70 6.15 -15.21
CA MET A 189 -11.10 5.73 -15.15
C MET A 189 -11.26 4.31 -14.59
N GLY A 190 -10.45 3.37 -15.04
CA GLY A 190 -10.50 1.98 -14.57
C GLY A 190 -10.08 1.87 -13.10
N THR A 191 -9.04 2.61 -12.67
CA THR A 191 -8.66 2.68 -11.26
C THR A 191 -9.79 3.24 -10.39
N ALA A 192 -10.47 4.32 -10.87
CA ALA A 192 -11.62 4.87 -10.16
C ALA A 192 -12.76 3.86 -10.02
N ARG A 193 -13.04 3.05 -11.06
CA ARG A 193 -14.05 1.97 -11.01
C ARG A 193 -13.68 0.87 -10.03
N GLY A 194 -12.40 0.44 -10.02
CA GLY A 194 -11.91 -0.53 -9.06
C GLY A 194 -12.08 -0.05 -7.62
N LEU A 195 -11.76 1.21 -7.33
CA LEU A 195 -11.94 1.81 -6.01
C LEU A 195 -13.42 2.00 -5.64
N ALA A 196 -14.28 2.42 -6.58
CA ALA A 196 -15.72 2.53 -6.32
C ALA A 196 -16.32 1.17 -5.92
N TYR A 197 -15.92 0.11 -6.61
CA TYR A 197 -16.33 -1.25 -6.27
C TYR A 197 -15.89 -1.66 -4.85
N LEU A 198 -14.62 -1.39 -4.47
CA LEU A 198 -14.11 -1.69 -3.13
C LEU A 198 -14.82 -0.89 -2.03
N HIS A 199 -15.12 0.38 -2.29
CA HIS A 199 -15.62 1.32 -1.30
C HIS A 199 -17.14 1.31 -1.14
N GLU A 200 -17.89 0.96 -2.20
CA GLU A 200 -19.32 1.26 -2.28
C GLU A 200 -20.17 0.03 -2.64
N GLU A 201 -19.59 -1.01 -3.28
CA GLU A 201 -20.35 -2.17 -3.73
C GLU A 201 -20.10 -3.44 -2.88
N LEU A 202 -18.91 -3.57 -2.29
CA LEU A 202 -18.58 -4.70 -1.43
C LEU A 202 -19.15 -4.54 -0.01
N VAL A 203 -19.53 -5.66 0.61
CA VAL A 203 -19.90 -5.71 2.03
C VAL A 203 -19.16 -6.87 2.69
N PRO A 204 -18.29 -6.59 3.69
CA PRO A 204 -17.85 -5.28 4.15
C PRO A 204 -17.02 -4.54 3.11
N HIS A 205 -17.06 -3.21 3.16
CA HIS A 205 -16.22 -2.38 2.29
C HIS A 205 -14.74 -2.63 2.52
N ILE A 206 -13.89 -2.28 1.54
CA ILE A 206 -12.44 -2.47 1.62
C ILE A 206 -11.75 -1.13 1.39
N VAL A 207 -10.89 -0.71 2.33
CA VAL A 207 -9.95 0.40 2.14
C VAL A 207 -8.59 -0.19 1.79
N HIS A 208 -8.04 0.19 0.64
CA HIS A 208 -6.80 -0.38 0.10
C HIS A 208 -5.54 0.08 0.85
N ARG A 209 -5.45 1.36 1.21
CA ARG A 209 -4.39 2.02 2.00
C ARG A 209 -3.04 2.21 1.29
N ASP A 210 -2.83 1.64 0.12
CA ASP A 210 -1.58 1.78 -0.62
C ASP A 210 -1.80 1.97 -2.14
N ILE A 211 -2.75 2.84 -2.49
CA ILE A 211 -2.97 3.25 -3.89
C ILE A 211 -1.79 4.10 -4.34
N LYS A 212 -1.09 3.64 -5.38
CA LYS A 212 0.10 4.30 -5.97
C LYS A 212 0.40 3.71 -7.34
N ALA A 213 1.24 4.38 -8.12
CA ALA A 213 1.57 3.96 -9.48
C ALA A 213 2.15 2.54 -9.60
N SER A 214 2.94 2.07 -8.62
CA SER A 214 3.51 0.72 -8.66
C SER A 214 2.51 -0.39 -8.35
N ASN A 215 1.33 -0.06 -7.80
CA ASN A 215 0.27 -1.00 -7.47
C ASN A 215 -0.88 -0.98 -8.50
N ILE A 216 -0.78 -0.15 -9.55
CA ILE A 216 -1.68 -0.19 -10.70
C ILE A 216 -0.96 -0.91 -11.84
N LEU A 217 -1.41 -2.13 -12.12
CA LEU A 217 -0.85 -3.00 -13.13
C LEU A 217 -1.66 -2.90 -14.43
N LEU A 218 -1.02 -3.13 -15.56
CA LEU A 218 -1.64 -3.06 -16.88
C LEU A 218 -1.69 -4.44 -17.52
N ASP A 219 -2.87 -4.84 -17.96
CA ASP A 219 -3.03 -6.06 -18.75
C ASP A 219 -2.54 -5.86 -20.19
N LYS A 220 -2.67 -6.90 -21.03
CA LYS A 220 -2.27 -6.88 -22.44
C LYS A 220 -2.94 -5.78 -23.27
N ASP A 221 -4.15 -5.35 -22.87
CA ASP A 221 -4.96 -4.32 -23.55
C ASP A 221 -4.85 -2.95 -22.83
N PHE A 222 -3.83 -2.78 -21.98
CA PHE A 222 -3.60 -1.59 -21.15
C PHE A 222 -4.75 -1.23 -20.21
N GLN A 223 -5.60 -2.20 -19.84
CA GLN A 223 -6.60 -1.97 -18.81
C GLN A 223 -5.93 -2.01 -17.43
N PRO A 224 -6.24 -1.05 -16.56
CA PRO A 224 -5.65 -0.99 -15.23
C PRO A 224 -6.30 -1.99 -14.29
N LYS A 225 -5.48 -2.62 -13.46
CA LYS A 225 -5.91 -3.48 -12.37
C LYS A 225 -5.17 -3.10 -11.07
N ILE A 226 -5.92 -2.81 -10.02
CA ILE A 226 -5.37 -2.51 -8.69
C ILE A 226 -4.87 -3.82 -8.08
N GLY A 227 -3.61 -3.84 -7.63
CA GLY A 227 -2.98 -4.99 -6.97
C GLY A 227 -2.35 -4.63 -5.63
N ASP A 228 -1.78 -5.62 -4.95
CA ASP A 228 -1.09 -5.52 -3.67
C ASP A 228 -2.00 -5.08 -2.50
N PHE A 229 -2.88 -5.97 -2.08
CA PHE A 229 -3.82 -5.77 -0.97
C PHE A 229 -3.22 -6.09 0.42
N GLY A 230 -1.91 -6.22 0.53
CA GLY A 230 -1.23 -6.59 1.78
C GLY A 230 -1.44 -5.61 2.96
N LEU A 231 -1.85 -4.38 2.67
CA LEU A 231 -2.19 -3.36 3.67
C LEU A 231 -3.69 -3.08 3.78
N ALA A 232 -4.53 -3.73 2.99
CA ALA A 232 -5.97 -3.48 2.94
C ALA A 232 -6.66 -3.72 4.29
N LYS A 233 -7.78 -3.06 4.48
CA LYS A 233 -8.62 -3.22 5.68
C LYS A 233 -10.08 -3.36 5.29
N LEU A 234 -10.74 -4.37 5.88
CA LEU A 234 -12.19 -4.46 5.89
C LEU A 234 -12.77 -3.30 6.72
N PHE A 235 -13.75 -2.64 6.17
CA PHE A 235 -14.37 -1.45 6.75
C PHE A 235 -15.86 -1.73 6.98
N PRO A 236 -16.29 -2.02 8.22
CA PRO A 236 -17.69 -2.27 8.55
C PRO A 236 -18.56 -1.02 8.34
N ASP A 237 -19.82 -1.23 7.97
CA ASP A 237 -20.77 -0.16 7.62
C ASP A 237 -21.19 0.71 8.83
N ASP A 238 -21.06 0.17 10.04
CA ASP A 238 -21.49 0.80 11.30
C ASP A 238 -20.45 1.76 11.90
N ILE A 239 -19.27 1.90 11.26
CA ILE A 239 -18.20 2.77 11.75
C ILE A 239 -17.87 3.89 10.76
N THR A 240 -17.48 5.05 11.30
CA THR A 240 -17.11 6.22 10.49
C THR A 240 -15.63 6.28 10.16
N HIS A 241 -14.78 5.67 11.00
CA HIS A 241 -13.33 5.59 10.80
C HIS A 241 -12.72 4.44 11.61
N ILE A 242 -11.55 3.98 11.18
CA ILE A 242 -10.75 3.00 11.92
C ILE A 242 -9.50 3.68 12.46
N SER A 243 -9.31 3.68 13.79
CA SER A 243 -8.03 4.06 14.38
C SER A 243 -7.03 2.94 14.17
N THR A 244 -5.97 3.20 13.43
CA THR A 244 -4.98 2.17 13.07
C THR A 244 -3.59 2.76 12.94
N ARG A 245 -2.57 1.87 13.03
CA ARG A 245 -1.20 2.26 12.69
C ARG A 245 -1.15 2.80 11.26
N ILE A 246 -0.44 3.91 11.07
CA ILE A 246 -0.22 4.50 9.76
C ILE A 246 0.61 3.52 8.93
N ALA A 247 0.14 3.23 7.74
CA ALA A 247 0.81 2.38 6.76
C ALA A 247 0.46 2.87 5.35
N GLY A 248 1.38 2.71 4.41
CA GLY A 248 1.25 3.16 3.04
C GLY A 248 2.56 3.77 2.53
N THR A 249 2.50 4.50 1.45
CA THR A 249 3.67 5.06 0.75
C THR A 249 3.70 6.58 0.88
N THR A 250 4.84 7.14 1.32
CA THR A 250 5.06 8.59 1.40
C THR A 250 4.76 9.26 0.05
N GLY A 251 4.11 10.42 0.09
CA GLY A 251 3.66 11.16 -1.09
C GLY A 251 2.23 10.83 -1.54
N TYR A 252 1.64 9.70 -1.08
CA TYR A 252 0.26 9.33 -1.36
C TYR A 252 -0.63 9.31 -0.11
N LEU A 253 -0.04 9.48 1.07
CA LEU A 253 -0.77 9.41 2.34
C LEU A 253 -1.61 10.67 2.56
N ALA A 254 -2.88 10.48 2.87
CA ALA A 254 -3.79 11.55 3.22
C ALA A 254 -3.39 12.22 4.56
N PRO A 255 -3.43 13.56 4.67
CA PRO A 255 -2.93 14.27 5.85
C PRO A 255 -3.65 13.91 7.15
N GLU A 256 -4.97 13.73 7.15
CA GLU A 256 -5.73 13.32 8.34
C GLU A 256 -5.37 11.92 8.81
N TYR A 257 -4.99 11.05 7.88
CA TYR A 257 -4.55 9.70 8.22
C TYR A 257 -3.16 9.72 8.85
N VAL A 258 -2.24 10.54 8.33
CA VAL A 258 -0.89 10.69 8.90
C VAL A 258 -0.93 11.36 10.27
N LEU A 259 -1.70 12.44 10.41
CA LEU A 259 -1.72 13.25 11.63
C LEU A 259 -2.57 12.62 12.75
N GLY A 260 -3.68 11.97 12.39
CA GLY A 260 -4.67 11.47 13.35
C GLY A 260 -4.80 9.95 13.41
N GLY A 261 -4.15 9.18 12.52
CA GLY A 261 -4.33 7.74 12.41
C GLY A 261 -5.76 7.31 12.04
N GLN A 262 -6.60 8.27 11.60
CA GLN A 262 -8.00 8.04 11.25
C GLN A 262 -8.11 7.57 9.80
N LEU A 263 -8.27 6.27 9.63
CA LEU A 263 -8.45 5.65 8.33
C LEU A 263 -9.92 5.72 7.91
N THR A 264 -10.16 6.25 6.71
CA THR A 264 -11.45 6.24 6.03
C THR A 264 -11.23 5.91 4.55
N MET A 265 -12.30 5.63 3.80
CA MET A 265 -12.25 5.48 2.33
C MET A 265 -11.68 6.74 1.64
N LYS A 266 -11.84 7.91 2.26
CA LYS A 266 -11.32 9.18 1.74
C LYS A 266 -9.78 9.25 1.70
N ALA A 267 -9.08 8.36 2.42
CA ALA A 267 -7.63 8.21 2.31
C ALA A 267 -7.24 7.62 0.93
N ASP A 268 -7.96 6.62 0.44
CA ASP A 268 -7.73 6.09 -0.92
C ASP A 268 -8.11 7.09 -2.00
N VAL A 269 -9.16 7.90 -1.77
CA VAL A 269 -9.55 8.98 -2.70
C VAL A 269 -8.42 10.00 -2.84
N TYR A 270 -7.78 10.37 -1.73
CA TYR A 270 -6.60 11.25 -1.76
C TYR A 270 -5.46 10.63 -2.58
N SER A 271 -5.11 9.38 -2.29
CA SER A 271 -4.07 8.64 -3.01
C SER A 271 -4.39 8.53 -4.52
N PHE A 272 -5.66 8.34 -4.88
CA PHE A 272 -6.13 8.35 -6.27
C PHE A 272 -5.94 9.72 -6.94
N GLY A 273 -6.18 10.81 -6.23
CA GLY A 273 -5.93 12.16 -6.73
C GLY A 273 -4.45 12.38 -7.07
N VAL A 274 -3.55 11.99 -6.14
CA VAL A 274 -2.10 12.02 -6.38
C VAL A 274 -1.71 11.18 -7.59
N LEU A 275 -2.19 9.94 -7.67
CA LEU A 275 -1.95 9.05 -8.81
C LEU A 275 -2.41 9.67 -10.14
N THR A 276 -3.57 10.32 -10.16
CA THR A 276 -4.08 10.99 -11.37
C THR A 276 -3.15 12.10 -11.83
N LEU A 277 -2.61 12.90 -10.90
CA LEU A 277 -1.61 13.93 -11.23
C LEU A 277 -0.32 13.31 -11.79
N GLU A 278 0.14 12.17 -11.24
CA GLU A 278 1.29 11.43 -11.79
C GLU A 278 1.04 10.92 -13.20
N VAL A 279 -0.14 10.35 -13.46
CA VAL A 279 -0.50 9.82 -14.78
C VAL A 279 -0.56 10.94 -15.82
N VAL A 280 -1.07 12.13 -15.46
CA VAL A 280 -1.15 13.25 -16.40
C VAL A 280 0.22 13.89 -16.61
N SER A 281 1.01 14.07 -15.55
CA SER A 281 2.28 14.81 -15.62
C SER A 281 3.47 13.97 -16.04
N GLY A 282 3.35 12.63 -15.97
CA GLY A 282 4.51 11.74 -16.17
C GLY A 282 5.59 11.91 -15.09
N LYS A 283 5.27 12.51 -13.94
CA LYS A 283 6.20 12.80 -12.84
C LYS A 283 5.77 12.06 -11.59
N SER A 284 6.75 11.53 -10.85
CA SER A 284 6.50 10.87 -9.57
C SER A 284 6.21 11.89 -8.46
N SER A 285 5.20 11.59 -7.61
CA SER A 285 4.84 12.40 -6.43
C SER A 285 5.97 12.52 -5.41
N ALA A 286 6.88 11.54 -5.37
CA ALA A 286 7.92 11.44 -4.36
C ALA A 286 9.18 12.30 -4.60
N ASN A 287 9.42 12.78 -5.84
CA ASN A 287 10.67 13.45 -6.21
C ASN A 287 10.45 14.47 -7.33
N ILE A 288 10.13 15.70 -6.96
CA ILE A 288 10.11 16.78 -7.93
C ILE A 288 11.13 17.85 -7.53
N ASN A 289 12.26 17.88 -8.27
CA ASN A 289 13.16 19.01 -8.26
C ASN A 289 12.62 20.07 -9.22
N TYR A 290 11.96 21.11 -8.71
CA TYR A 290 11.47 22.22 -9.50
C TYR A 290 12.04 23.54 -8.98
N GLY A 291 12.62 24.35 -9.87
CA GLY A 291 13.06 25.70 -9.54
C GLY A 291 14.13 25.81 -8.47
N GLY A 292 14.92 24.75 -8.21
CA GLY A 292 15.98 24.75 -7.19
C GLY A 292 15.54 24.34 -5.77
N GLY A 293 14.28 23.91 -5.60
CA GLY A 293 13.74 23.34 -4.35
C GLY A 293 13.03 22.00 -4.57
N GLN A 294 12.93 21.17 -3.52
CA GLN A 294 12.06 20.00 -3.54
C GLN A 294 10.62 20.47 -3.28
N LYS A 295 9.73 20.26 -4.24
CA LYS A 295 8.28 20.48 -4.08
C LYS A 295 7.54 19.17 -4.27
N LEU A 296 6.42 19.00 -3.57
CA LEU A 296 5.50 17.91 -3.82
C LEU A 296 4.68 18.18 -5.09
N LEU A 297 4.35 17.12 -5.83
CA LEU A 297 3.54 17.23 -7.05
C LEU A 297 2.19 17.91 -6.78
N VAL A 298 1.60 17.65 -5.62
CA VAL A 298 0.32 18.22 -5.19
C VAL A 298 0.39 19.75 -4.97
N GLU A 299 1.50 20.25 -4.41
CA GLU A 299 1.75 21.69 -4.24
C GLU A 299 1.90 22.38 -5.58
N TRP A 300 2.73 21.81 -6.44
CA TRP A 300 2.99 22.39 -7.76
C TRP A 300 1.73 22.41 -8.61
N ALA A 301 0.92 21.35 -8.58
CA ALA A 301 -0.37 21.32 -9.26
C ALA A 301 -1.34 22.41 -8.76
N TRP A 302 -1.35 22.67 -7.46
CA TRP A 302 -2.18 23.71 -6.86
C TRP A 302 -1.72 25.12 -7.25
N GLU A 303 -0.43 25.42 -7.20
CA GLU A 303 0.14 26.69 -7.63
C GLU A 303 -0.22 26.98 -9.09
N LEU A 304 -0.01 26.00 -9.98
CA LEU A 304 -0.38 26.15 -11.40
C LEU A 304 -1.88 26.35 -11.60
N TYR A 305 -2.71 25.73 -10.75
CA TYR A 305 -4.15 25.97 -10.80
C TYR A 305 -4.49 27.41 -10.40
N GLU A 306 -3.91 27.95 -9.32
CA GLU A 306 -4.11 29.33 -8.87
C GLU A 306 -3.61 30.35 -9.89
N GLU A 307 -2.53 30.04 -10.61
CA GLU A 307 -2.01 30.87 -11.71
C GLU A 307 -2.80 30.73 -13.03
N GLY A 308 -3.78 29.85 -13.12
CA GLY A 308 -4.52 29.58 -14.37
C GLY A 308 -3.69 28.86 -15.43
N LYS A 309 -2.58 28.19 -15.03
CA LYS A 309 -1.60 27.52 -15.91
C LYS A 309 -1.55 26.00 -15.70
N LEU A 310 -2.65 25.39 -15.27
CA LEU A 310 -2.66 23.97 -14.90
C LEU A 310 -2.20 23.04 -16.04
N LEU A 311 -2.36 23.43 -17.30
CA LEU A 311 -1.87 22.67 -18.45
C LEU A 311 -0.34 22.57 -18.53
N ASP A 312 0.41 23.46 -17.87
CA ASP A 312 1.87 23.39 -17.80
C ASP A 312 2.36 22.17 -16.99
N LEU A 313 1.44 21.52 -16.25
CA LEU A 313 1.71 20.27 -15.54
C LEU A 313 1.80 19.07 -16.46
N VAL A 314 1.19 19.12 -17.65
CA VAL A 314 1.07 17.97 -18.57
C VAL A 314 2.45 17.44 -18.97
N ASP A 315 2.55 16.12 -19.07
CA ASP A 315 3.77 15.44 -19.53
C ASP A 315 4.21 15.97 -20.91
N PRO A 316 5.39 16.56 -21.03
CA PRO A 316 5.89 17.07 -22.32
C PRO A 316 6.06 15.99 -23.39
N GLU A 317 6.09 14.69 -23.02
CA GLU A 317 6.12 13.60 -24.00
C GLU A 317 4.72 13.25 -24.55
N LEU A 318 3.66 13.88 -24.04
CA LEU A 318 2.30 13.71 -24.53
C LEU A 318 2.06 14.71 -25.66
N GLU A 319 2.27 14.28 -26.92
CA GLU A 319 2.27 15.16 -28.10
C GLU A 319 0.88 15.67 -28.47
N GLU A 320 -0.14 14.82 -28.38
CA GLU A 320 -1.52 15.15 -28.75
C GLU A 320 -2.49 14.76 -27.63
N PHE A 321 -3.30 15.71 -27.18
CA PHE A 321 -4.33 15.48 -26.17
C PHE A 321 -5.46 16.52 -26.24
N PRO A 322 -6.71 16.17 -25.90
CA PRO A 322 -7.81 17.11 -25.77
C PRO A 322 -7.66 17.93 -24.48
N GLU A 323 -7.25 19.19 -24.60
CA GLU A 323 -6.95 20.07 -23.46
C GLU A 323 -8.08 20.11 -22.42
N ASP A 324 -9.33 20.26 -22.86
CA ASP A 324 -10.49 20.30 -21.96
C ASP A 324 -10.64 19.03 -21.13
N GLU A 325 -10.30 17.88 -21.71
CA GLU A 325 -10.40 16.62 -21.01
C GLU A 325 -9.26 16.45 -20.01
N VAL A 326 -8.03 16.75 -20.43
CA VAL A 326 -6.85 16.70 -19.55
C VAL A 326 -7.02 17.66 -18.39
N LEU A 327 -7.44 18.90 -18.66
CA LEU A 327 -7.71 19.91 -17.64
C LEU A 327 -8.78 19.42 -16.65
N ARG A 328 -9.81 18.74 -17.16
CA ARG A 328 -10.85 18.14 -16.33
C ARG A 328 -10.30 17.08 -15.39
N TYR A 329 -9.45 16.17 -15.89
CA TYR A 329 -8.83 15.12 -15.05
C TYR A 329 -7.97 15.73 -13.94
N MET A 330 -7.17 16.75 -14.25
CA MET A 330 -6.38 17.46 -13.24
C MET A 330 -7.26 18.15 -12.19
N LYS A 331 -8.34 18.84 -12.61
CA LYS A 331 -9.29 19.46 -11.67
C LYS A 331 -9.98 18.41 -10.79
N VAL A 332 -10.37 17.25 -11.33
CA VAL A 332 -10.92 16.13 -10.53
C VAL A 332 -9.90 15.64 -9.53
N ALA A 333 -8.63 15.54 -9.91
CA ALA A 333 -7.56 15.18 -8.97
C ALA A 333 -7.45 16.22 -7.83
N LEU A 334 -7.57 17.52 -8.11
CA LEU A 334 -7.60 18.57 -7.08
C LEU A 334 -8.78 18.41 -6.10
N PHE A 335 -9.96 18.00 -6.59
CA PHE A 335 -11.08 17.64 -5.69
C PHE A 335 -10.75 16.46 -4.79
N CYS A 336 -10.00 15.49 -5.28
CA CYS A 336 -9.63 14.29 -4.51
C CYS A 336 -8.57 14.57 -3.43
N ILE A 337 -7.67 15.56 -3.63
CA ILE A 337 -6.56 15.86 -2.70
C ILE A 337 -6.85 16.98 -1.72
N GLN A 338 -8.09 17.44 -1.60
CA GLN A 338 -8.45 18.50 -0.64
C GLN A 338 -8.03 18.12 0.79
N ALA A 339 -7.59 19.12 1.57
CA ALA A 339 -7.13 18.93 2.94
C ALA A 339 -8.20 18.29 3.83
N ASN A 340 -9.45 18.76 3.72
CA ASN A 340 -10.56 18.20 4.47
C ASN A 340 -11.13 16.95 3.77
N ALA A 341 -10.99 15.79 4.40
CA ALA A 341 -11.48 14.50 3.89
C ALA A 341 -12.99 14.53 3.52
N SER A 342 -13.82 15.24 4.27
CA SER A 342 -15.28 15.32 4.00
C SER A 342 -15.62 16.05 2.69
N ARG A 343 -14.72 16.88 2.18
CA ARG A 343 -14.88 17.59 0.90
C ARG A 343 -14.46 16.77 -0.31
N ARG A 344 -13.71 15.68 -0.10
CA ARG A 344 -13.34 14.79 -1.19
C ARG A 344 -14.57 14.01 -1.68
N PRO A 345 -14.78 13.87 -2.99
CA PRO A 345 -15.92 13.11 -3.53
C PRO A 345 -15.84 11.63 -3.14
N ALA A 346 -16.95 10.89 -3.22
CA ALA A 346 -16.94 9.44 -3.25
C ALA A 346 -16.44 8.96 -4.62
N MET A 347 -15.96 7.70 -4.73
CA MET A 347 -15.37 7.23 -5.99
C MET A 347 -16.38 7.14 -7.13
N SER A 348 -17.65 6.83 -6.85
CA SER A 348 -18.74 6.90 -7.84
C SER A 348 -18.96 8.31 -8.37
N GLN A 349 -18.83 9.34 -7.53
CA GLN A 349 -18.87 10.74 -7.94
C GLN A 349 -17.65 11.10 -8.80
N VAL A 350 -16.45 10.60 -8.42
CA VAL A 350 -15.23 10.78 -9.23
C VAL A 350 -15.42 10.25 -10.65
N ILE A 351 -15.99 9.05 -10.81
CA ILE A 351 -16.31 8.47 -12.12
C ILE A 351 -17.21 9.39 -12.93
N GLN A 352 -18.27 9.92 -12.33
CA GLN A 352 -19.18 10.88 -12.99
C GLN A 352 -18.45 12.18 -13.39
N MET A 353 -17.60 12.69 -12.50
CA MET A 353 -16.80 13.88 -12.75
C MET A 353 -15.81 13.66 -13.91
N LEU A 354 -15.14 12.53 -13.99
CA LEU A 354 -14.24 12.16 -15.09
C LEU A 354 -14.99 11.97 -16.42
N SER A 355 -16.19 11.38 -16.38
CA SER A 355 -17.00 11.08 -17.57
C SER A 355 -17.70 12.30 -18.18
N LYS A 356 -17.50 13.52 -17.70
CA LYS A 356 -18.20 14.74 -18.14
C LYS A 356 -19.72 14.77 -17.84
N ASN A 357 -20.22 13.85 -17.04
CA ASN A 357 -21.65 13.76 -16.71
C ASN A 357 -22.12 14.83 -15.73
N VAL A 358 -21.18 15.47 -15.01
CA VAL A 358 -21.46 16.53 -14.05
C VAL A 358 -20.59 17.76 -14.30
N ARG A 359 -21.14 18.94 -14.02
CA ARG A 359 -20.36 20.20 -14.05
C ARG A 359 -19.52 20.27 -12.76
N LEU A 360 -18.23 20.58 -12.91
CA LEU A 360 -17.35 20.80 -11.76
C LEU A 360 -17.63 22.16 -11.14
N ASN A 361 -17.93 22.19 -9.84
CA ASN A 361 -18.09 23.45 -9.10
C ASN A 361 -16.75 23.87 -8.49
N GLU A 362 -15.92 24.54 -9.28
CA GLU A 362 -14.56 24.94 -8.87
C GLU A 362 -14.54 25.87 -7.65
N LYS A 363 -15.66 26.52 -7.30
CA LYS A 363 -15.77 27.34 -6.07
C LYS A 363 -15.67 26.50 -4.77
N GLU A 364 -15.86 25.20 -4.87
CA GLU A 364 -15.72 24.28 -3.75
C GLU A 364 -14.27 23.79 -3.55
N LEU A 365 -13.37 24.07 -4.51
CA LEU A 365 -11.97 23.72 -4.37
C LEU A 365 -11.31 24.54 -3.26
N THR A 366 -10.52 23.86 -2.45
CA THR A 366 -9.68 24.45 -1.41
C THR A 366 -8.28 23.89 -1.53
N SER A 367 -7.29 24.59 -0.98
CA SER A 367 -5.90 24.18 -0.96
C SER A 367 -5.77 22.70 -0.53
N PRO A 368 -4.92 21.92 -1.19
CA PRO A 368 -4.66 20.54 -0.82
C PRO A 368 -4.00 20.45 0.55
N GLY A 369 -4.20 19.31 1.22
CA GLY A 369 -3.39 18.93 2.38
C GLY A 369 -2.23 18.07 1.91
N PHE A 370 -1.04 18.32 2.42
CA PHE A 370 0.14 17.46 2.20
C PHE A 370 0.97 17.35 3.46
N PHE A 371 1.80 16.33 3.51
CA PHE A 371 2.72 16.07 4.61
C PHE A 371 4.14 15.99 4.06
N GLU A 372 5.03 16.84 4.57
CA GLU A 372 6.47 16.76 4.34
C GLU A 372 7.12 15.92 5.44
N ASP A 373 7.84 14.89 5.04
CA ASP A 373 8.68 14.14 5.98
C ASP A 373 9.94 14.97 6.26
N SER A 374 9.92 15.72 7.36
CA SER A 374 11.03 16.58 7.81
C SER A 374 12.22 15.75 8.30
N GLY A 375 12.67 14.79 7.52
CA GLY A 375 13.89 14.01 7.74
C GLY A 375 15.13 14.87 7.64
N GLY A 376 15.43 15.65 8.68
CA GLY A 376 16.74 16.17 8.98
C GLY A 376 17.25 17.34 8.15
N ALA A 377 16.77 18.56 8.44
CA ALA A 377 17.58 19.76 8.34
C ALA A 377 17.06 20.84 9.30
N SER A 378 17.90 21.28 10.22
CA SER A 378 17.66 22.41 11.11
C SER A 378 17.56 23.70 10.31
N GLY A 379 16.37 24.16 10.02
CA GLY A 379 16.05 25.45 9.39
C GLY A 379 15.04 26.20 10.23
N LYS A 380 15.32 27.45 10.54
CA LYS A 380 14.60 28.35 11.43
C LYS A 380 13.14 28.57 11.00
N PRO A 381 12.17 28.69 11.93
CA PRO A 381 10.77 28.91 11.59
C PRO A 381 10.54 30.33 11.03
N SER A 382 9.99 30.43 9.83
CA SER A 382 9.44 31.67 9.30
C SER A 382 8.10 31.96 9.96
N LYS A 383 8.00 33.17 10.55
CA LYS A 383 6.79 33.65 11.21
C LYS A 383 5.73 34.04 10.18
N HIS A 384 4.68 33.26 10.04
CA HIS A 384 3.39 33.78 9.58
C HIS A 384 2.41 33.79 10.76
N LYS A 385 1.97 35.01 11.08
CA LYS A 385 0.92 35.26 12.07
C LYS A 385 -0.44 34.93 11.48
N SER A 386 -1.15 33.98 12.08
CA SER A 386 -2.60 33.98 12.15
C SER A 386 -3.02 33.45 13.50
N SER A 387 -3.79 34.27 14.20
CA SER A 387 -4.39 34.04 15.50
C SER A 387 -5.47 32.97 15.39
N GLU A 388 -5.43 31.96 16.29
CA GLU A 388 -6.52 31.59 17.18
C GLU A 388 -6.28 30.26 17.90
N THR A 389 -6.42 30.33 19.19
CA THR A 389 -6.75 29.36 20.25
C THR A 389 -6.13 27.97 20.23
N SER A 390 -5.11 27.84 21.05
CA SER A 390 -4.42 26.59 21.43
C SER A 390 -5.22 25.81 22.47
N THR A 391 -5.62 24.61 22.13
CA THR A 391 -5.86 23.56 23.14
C THR A 391 -4.73 22.52 23.01
N SER A 392 -3.85 22.49 23.99
CA SER A 392 -2.71 21.56 24.07
C SER A 392 -3.22 20.15 24.39
N HIS A 393 -3.24 19.26 23.36
CA HIS A 393 -3.30 17.82 23.57
C HIS A 393 -1.89 17.23 23.43
N GLN A 394 -1.41 16.59 24.51
CA GLN A 394 -0.22 15.78 24.51
C GLN A 394 -0.35 14.65 23.47
N MET A 395 0.49 14.68 22.44
CA MET A 395 0.55 13.63 21.43
C MET A 395 1.30 12.42 21.99
N SER A 396 0.60 11.30 22.11
CA SER A 396 1.21 10.00 22.28
C SER A 396 1.91 9.61 20.96
N SER A 397 3.19 9.22 21.03
CA SER A 397 3.97 8.76 19.87
C SER A 397 3.36 7.48 19.28
N VAL A 398 2.68 7.60 18.15
CA VAL A 398 2.18 6.46 17.39
C VAL A 398 3.32 5.94 16.51
N PRO A 399 3.68 4.64 16.55
CA PRO A 399 4.72 4.08 15.70
C PRO A 399 4.27 4.11 14.23
N ILE A 400 5.07 4.78 13.39
CA ILE A 400 4.82 4.92 11.94
C ILE A 400 5.59 3.83 11.21
N THR A 401 4.91 3.08 10.33
CA THR A 401 5.55 2.16 9.38
C THR A 401 5.40 2.76 7.98
N ILE A 402 6.44 3.41 7.49
CA ILE A 402 6.47 4.04 6.17
C ILE A 402 7.31 3.17 5.24
N THR A 403 6.79 2.85 4.06
CA THR A 403 7.57 2.24 2.98
C THR A 403 8.16 3.36 2.13
N GLN A 404 9.48 3.59 2.23
CA GLN A 404 10.17 4.51 1.33
C GLN A 404 10.34 3.85 -0.03
N VAL A 405 9.91 4.52 -1.09
CA VAL A 405 10.24 4.13 -2.47
C VAL A 405 11.64 4.65 -2.77
N VAL A 406 12.63 3.76 -2.71
CA VAL A 406 13.96 4.06 -3.25
C VAL A 406 13.92 3.76 -4.74
N ALA A 407 13.96 4.79 -5.57
CA ALA A 407 14.18 4.66 -7.01
C ALA A 407 15.54 3.98 -7.24
N ARG A 408 15.55 2.87 -7.97
CA ARG A 408 16.76 2.18 -8.45
C ARG A 408 16.76 2.14 -9.95
#